data_b5ffd84f56b2c31ea0db66de802c13bf
#
_entry.id   b5ffd84f56b2c31ea0db66de802c13bf
#
_cell.length_a   1.000
_cell.length_b   1.000
_cell.length_c   1.000
_cell.angle_alpha   90.00
_cell.angle_beta   90.00
_cell.angle_gamma   90.00
#
_symmetry.space_group_name_H-M   'P 1'
#
loop_
_entity.id
_entity.type
_entity.pdbx_description
1 polymer ?
#
loop_
_entity_poly.entity_id
_entity_poly.type
_entity_poly.pdbx_seq_one_letter_code
_entity_poly.pdbx_strand_id
1 'polypeptide(L)'
;KKENTQTIKGSGVDIDYFPSSIESENIKPIFKTFKGQISTVVESIFNDYIQTKRVAVKKEAGYDFNEEVSKLQIITATSNNVKFVSPGWTPFKCINWCASKSIPLEGKACNFLFFESNKAFVFGSIESIFKYNIDSGNLNDASKNV
;
A
#
# COMPACT_ATOMS: atom_id res chain seq x y z
N LYS A 1 -32.85 -18.56 9.35
CA LYS A 1 -32.25 -17.29 9.82
C LYS A 1 -31.59 -16.62 8.61
N LYS A 2 -32.23 -15.57 8.12
CA LYS A 2 -31.68 -14.76 7.05
C LYS A 2 -30.59 -13.91 7.67
N GLU A 3 -29.35 -14.10 7.26
CA GLU A 3 -28.28 -13.14 7.52
C GLU A 3 -28.60 -11.86 6.76
N ASN A 4 -28.81 -10.79 7.50
CA ASN A 4 -28.91 -9.45 6.96
C ASN A 4 -27.52 -9.03 6.46
N THR A 5 -27.22 -9.33 5.22
CA THR A 5 -26.21 -8.60 4.48
C THR A 5 -26.75 -7.20 4.24
N GLN A 6 -26.40 -6.26 5.09
CA GLN A 6 -26.63 -4.86 4.80
C GLN A 6 -25.72 -4.47 3.64
N THR A 7 -26.29 -4.51 2.46
CA THR A 7 -25.69 -3.81 1.32
C THR A 7 -25.84 -2.33 1.61
N ILE A 8 -24.78 -1.69 2.07
CA ILE A 8 -24.75 -0.23 2.20
C ILE A 8 -24.73 0.33 0.78
N LYS A 9 -25.91 0.60 0.25
CA LYS A 9 -26.07 1.48 -0.90
C LYS A 9 -25.92 2.92 -0.42
N GLY A 10 -24.67 3.31 -0.14
CA GLY A 10 -24.32 4.68 0.17
C GLY A 10 -23.73 5.33 -1.08
N SER A 11 -24.42 6.30 -1.64
CA SER A 11 -23.82 7.27 -2.53
C SER A 11 -22.65 7.94 -1.79
N GLY A 12 -21.39 7.70 -2.22
CA GLY A 12 -20.21 8.37 -1.69
C GLY A 12 -19.17 7.49 -0.99
N VAL A 13 -19.38 6.18 -0.86
CA VAL A 13 -18.30 5.25 -0.53
C VAL A 13 -17.57 4.94 -1.82
N ASP A 14 -16.33 5.39 -1.89
CA ASP A 14 -15.44 5.03 -2.99
C ASP A 14 -15.35 3.49 -3.00
N ILE A 15 -15.94 2.87 -4.02
CA ILE A 15 -16.00 1.40 -4.17
C ILE A 15 -14.59 0.83 -4.28
N ASP A 16 -13.61 1.68 -4.55
CA ASP A 16 -12.19 1.35 -4.62
C ASP A 16 -11.51 1.23 -3.26
N TYR A 17 -12.16 1.70 -2.18
CA TYR A 17 -11.65 1.52 -0.82
C TYR A 17 -12.07 0.15 -0.29
N PHE A 18 -11.25 -0.85 -0.54
CA PHE A 18 -11.33 -2.13 0.17
C PHE A 18 -10.42 -2.04 1.40
N PRO A 19 -10.97 -2.08 2.62
CA PRO A 19 -10.12 -2.10 3.81
C PRO A 19 -9.17 -3.28 3.73
N SER A 20 -7.89 -3.01 3.73
CA SER A 20 -6.83 -4.02 3.70
C SER A 20 -6.96 -5.07 4.82
N SER A 21 -7.66 -4.73 5.91
CA SER A 21 -7.97 -5.64 6.99
C SER A 21 -8.88 -6.80 6.61
N ILE A 22 -9.81 -6.61 5.67
CA ILE A 22 -10.73 -7.68 5.22
C ILE A 22 -10.03 -8.63 4.24
N GLU A 23 -9.09 -8.10 3.46
CA GLU A 23 -8.30 -8.91 2.53
C GLU A 23 -7.19 -9.70 3.24
N SER A 24 -6.71 -9.24 4.39
CA SER A 24 -5.60 -9.86 5.10
C SER A 24 -5.88 -11.27 5.60
N GLU A 25 -7.13 -11.60 5.92
CA GLU A 25 -7.54 -12.93 6.38
C GLU A 25 -7.46 -14.01 5.29
N ASN A 26 -7.51 -13.60 4.02
CA ASN A 26 -7.47 -14.51 2.87
C ASN A 26 -6.13 -14.54 2.14
N ILE A 27 -5.16 -13.76 2.58
CA ILE A 27 -3.84 -13.73 1.95
C ILE A 27 -2.98 -14.85 2.49
N LYS A 28 -2.52 -15.72 1.58
CA LYS A 28 -1.64 -16.83 1.94
C LYS A 28 -0.34 -16.32 2.56
N PRO A 29 0.16 -16.96 3.63
CA PRO A 29 1.44 -16.63 4.21
C PRO A 29 2.57 -16.82 3.21
N ILE A 30 3.55 -15.95 3.27
CA ILE A 30 4.70 -15.95 2.36
C ILE A 30 5.85 -16.75 2.98
N PHE A 31 6.31 -17.78 2.27
CA PHE A 31 7.51 -18.55 2.57
C PHE A 31 8.51 -18.37 1.43
N LYS A 32 9.20 -17.25 1.41
CA LYS A 32 10.12 -16.90 0.33
C LYS A 32 11.29 -16.08 0.84
N THR A 33 12.44 -16.25 0.19
CA THR A 33 13.60 -15.39 0.40
C THR A 33 13.51 -14.18 -0.52
N PHE A 34 13.67 -13.00 0.06
CA PHE A 34 13.75 -11.74 -0.66
C PHE A 34 15.17 -11.18 -0.54
N LYS A 35 15.69 -10.67 -1.66
CA LYS A 35 17.02 -10.08 -1.74
C LYS A 35 17.01 -8.92 -2.74
N GLY A 36 17.61 -7.81 -2.37
CA GLY A 36 17.79 -6.65 -3.23
C GLY A 36 17.52 -5.34 -2.53
N GLN A 37 17.43 -4.28 -3.30
CA GLN A 37 17.05 -2.96 -2.81
C GLN A 37 15.65 -3.01 -2.20
N ILE A 38 15.46 -2.41 -1.03
CA ILE A 38 14.22 -2.55 -0.27
C ILE A 38 13.00 -2.05 -1.07
N SER A 39 13.09 -0.92 -1.74
CA SER A 39 11.99 -0.40 -2.56
C SER A 39 11.56 -1.39 -3.65
N THR A 40 12.51 -2.04 -4.31
CA THR A 40 12.23 -3.08 -5.33
C THR A 40 11.61 -4.33 -4.71
N VAL A 41 12.08 -4.73 -3.53
CA VAL A 41 11.51 -5.87 -2.79
C VAL A 41 10.06 -5.57 -2.37
N VAL A 42 9.79 -4.38 -1.86
CA VAL A 42 8.43 -3.94 -1.49
C VAL A 42 7.50 -3.95 -2.70
N GLU A 43 7.95 -3.43 -3.84
CA GLU A 43 7.19 -3.44 -5.09
C GLU A 43 6.88 -4.87 -5.56
N SER A 44 7.85 -5.76 -5.50
CA SER A 44 7.67 -7.18 -5.84
C SER A 44 6.64 -7.86 -4.91
N ILE A 45 6.73 -7.65 -3.59
CA ILE A 45 5.78 -8.20 -2.64
C ILE A 45 4.37 -7.66 -2.91
N PHE A 46 4.25 -6.37 -3.17
CA PHE A 46 2.97 -5.75 -3.45
C PHE A 46 2.33 -6.31 -4.72
N ASN A 47 3.07 -6.35 -5.81
CA ASN A 47 2.55 -6.80 -7.10
C ASN A 47 2.20 -8.30 -7.08
N ASP A 48 3.05 -9.14 -6.51
CA ASP A 48 2.87 -10.60 -6.53
C ASP A 48 1.75 -11.08 -5.59
N TYR A 49 1.56 -10.42 -4.44
CA TYR A 49 0.70 -10.93 -3.38
C TYR A 49 -0.52 -10.06 -3.09
N ILE A 50 -0.44 -8.75 -3.28
CA ILE A 50 -1.54 -7.82 -2.97
C ILE A 50 -2.29 -7.45 -4.24
N GLN A 51 -1.61 -6.89 -5.22
CA GLN A 51 -2.21 -6.41 -6.47
C GLN A 51 -2.94 -7.52 -7.23
N THR A 52 -2.26 -8.64 -7.46
CA THR A 52 -2.81 -9.78 -8.19
C THR A 52 -4.09 -10.29 -7.54
N LYS A 53 -4.14 -10.34 -6.21
CA LYS A 53 -5.30 -10.83 -5.48
C LYS A 53 -6.45 -9.84 -5.49
N ARG A 54 -6.19 -8.56 -5.36
CA ARG A 54 -7.22 -7.51 -5.46
C ARG A 54 -7.90 -7.52 -6.83
N VAL A 55 -7.12 -7.63 -7.88
CA VAL A 55 -7.63 -7.73 -9.26
C VAL A 55 -8.54 -8.95 -9.41
N ALA A 56 -8.15 -10.10 -8.89
CA ALA A 56 -8.95 -11.31 -8.95
C ALA A 56 -10.30 -11.17 -8.22
N VAL A 57 -10.29 -10.67 -6.99
CA VAL A 57 -11.50 -10.48 -6.18
C VAL A 57 -12.46 -9.48 -6.82
N LYS A 58 -11.96 -8.36 -7.32
CA LYS A 58 -12.81 -7.36 -7.99
C LYS A 58 -13.40 -7.88 -9.30
N LYS A 59 -12.64 -8.67 -10.04
CA LYS A 59 -13.12 -9.31 -11.28
C LYS A 59 -14.24 -10.32 -11.01
N GLU A 60 -14.13 -11.09 -9.94
CA GLU A 60 -15.19 -12.01 -9.48
C GLU A 60 -16.45 -11.25 -9.03
N ALA A 61 -16.28 -10.07 -8.45
CA ALA A 61 -17.40 -9.22 -8.02
C ALA A 61 -18.03 -8.41 -9.16
N GLY A 62 -17.51 -8.50 -10.40
CA GLY A 62 -18.07 -7.84 -11.57
C GLY A 62 -17.82 -6.33 -11.64
N TYR A 63 -16.86 -5.81 -10.89
CA TYR A 63 -16.47 -4.41 -10.96
C TYR A 63 -15.49 -4.15 -12.11
N ASP A 64 -15.75 -3.11 -12.88
CA ASP A 64 -14.80 -2.60 -13.86
C ASP A 64 -13.69 -1.86 -13.13
N PHE A 65 -12.49 -2.42 -13.18
CA PHE A 65 -11.38 -2.03 -12.34
C PHE A 65 -10.46 -1.04 -13.07
N ASN A 66 -10.35 0.15 -12.53
CA ASN A 66 -9.31 1.08 -12.98
C ASN A 66 -7.97 0.71 -12.34
N GLU A 67 -7.08 0.09 -13.11
CA GLU A 67 -5.78 -0.38 -12.64
C GLU A 67 -4.91 0.72 -11.98
N GLU A 68 -5.17 2.00 -12.30
CA GLU A 68 -4.41 3.12 -11.74
C GLU A 68 -4.68 3.36 -10.26
N VAL A 69 -5.88 3.06 -9.79
CA VAL A 69 -6.30 3.35 -8.41
C VAL A 69 -5.68 2.43 -7.36
N SER A 70 -5.16 1.29 -7.77
CA SER A 70 -4.66 0.26 -6.85
C SER A 70 -3.16 0.05 -6.89
N LYS A 71 -2.44 0.90 -7.59
CA LYS A 71 -0.98 0.78 -7.71
C LYS A 71 -0.27 1.22 -6.44
N LEU A 72 0.88 0.64 -6.20
CA LEU A 72 1.82 1.11 -5.20
C LEU A 72 2.56 2.34 -5.73
N GLN A 73 2.54 3.42 -4.97
CA GLN A 73 3.37 4.59 -5.19
C GLN A 73 4.57 4.57 -4.24
N ILE A 74 5.75 4.43 -4.80
CA ILE A 74 7.01 4.58 -4.06
C ILE A 74 7.43 6.04 -4.14
N ILE A 75 7.19 6.79 -3.06
CA ILE A 75 7.52 8.23 -2.99
C ILE A 75 9.00 8.42 -2.73
N THR A 76 9.60 7.50 -1.97
CA THR A 76 11.03 7.55 -1.65
C THR A 76 11.68 6.22 -1.98
N ALA A 77 12.65 6.25 -2.90
CA ALA A 77 13.50 5.10 -3.14
C ALA A 77 14.43 4.86 -1.94
N THR A 78 14.79 3.61 -1.70
CA THR A 78 15.72 3.24 -0.63
C THR A 78 17.13 3.08 -1.15
N SER A 79 18.12 3.44 -0.34
CA SER A 79 19.54 3.30 -0.69
C SER A 79 20.12 1.94 -0.34
N ASN A 80 19.50 1.25 0.61
CA ASN A 80 20.02 0.01 1.17
C ASN A 80 19.36 -1.25 0.59
N ASN A 81 20.15 -2.32 0.62
CA ASN A 81 19.70 -3.64 0.23
C ASN A 81 19.30 -4.46 1.47
N VAL A 82 18.41 -5.40 1.25
CA VAL A 82 17.98 -6.35 2.26
C VAL A 82 18.10 -7.78 1.74
N LYS A 83 18.32 -8.70 2.66
CA LYS A 83 18.15 -10.14 2.42
C LYS A 83 17.44 -10.73 3.64
N PHE A 84 16.25 -11.27 3.42
CA PHE A 84 15.52 -11.94 4.49
C PHE A 84 14.67 -13.10 3.97
N VAL A 85 14.36 -14.01 4.84
CA VAL A 85 13.44 -15.12 4.60
C VAL A 85 12.16 -14.83 5.35
N SER A 86 11.05 -14.77 4.64
CA SER A 86 9.73 -14.65 5.28
C SER A 86 9.32 -16.01 5.86
N PRO A 87 9.13 -16.10 7.18
CA PRO A 87 8.76 -17.36 7.84
C PRO A 87 7.25 -17.57 7.92
N GLY A 88 6.52 -17.28 6.84
CA GLY A 88 5.06 -17.33 6.83
C GLY A 88 4.38 -16.02 7.24
N TRP A 89 5.03 -14.91 7.05
CA TRP A 89 4.43 -13.58 7.30
C TRP A 89 3.42 -13.22 6.22
N THR A 90 2.43 -12.40 6.59
CA THR A 90 1.55 -11.77 5.62
C THR A 90 2.31 -10.74 4.77
N PRO A 91 1.85 -10.42 3.56
CA PRO A 91 2.48 -9.41 2.71
C PRO A 91 2.65 -8.06 3.41
N PHE A 92 1.64 -7.60 4.15
CA PHE A 92 1.72 -6.35 4.90
C PHE A 92 2.80 -6.38 5.99
N LYS A 93 2.94 -7.52 6.68
CA LYS A 93 4.00 -7.69 7.68
C LYS A 93 5.38 -7.66 7.05
N CYS A 94 5.55 -8.29 5.89
CA CYS A 94 6.80 -8.22 5.13
C CYS A 94 7.15 -6.78 4.73
N ILE A 95 6.18 -6.03 4.19
CA ILE A 95 6.39 -4.64 3.77
C ILE A 95 6.68 -3.74 4.96
N ASN A 96 5.96 -3.88 6.06
CA ASN A 96 6.21 -3.11 7.29
C ASN A 96 7.59 -3.42 7.90
N TRP A 97 8.01 -4.68 7.84
CA TRP A 97 9.37 -5.04 8.25
C TRP A 97 10.41 -4.36 7.34
N CYS A 98 10.20 -4.36 6.02
CA CYS A 98 11.04 -3.65 5.06
C CYS A 98 11.07 -2.14 5.36
N ALA A 99 9.92 -1.53 5.65
CA ALA A 99 9.84 -0.13 6.03
C ALA A 99 10.67 0.21 7.26
N SER A 100 10.67 -0.66 8.28
CA SER A 100 11.47 -0.48 9.50
C SER A 100 12.99 -0.53 9.27
N LYS A 101 13.43 -1.13 8.16
CA LYS A 101 14.85 -1.27 7.78
C LYS A 101 15.28 -0.31 6.67
N SER A 102 14.34 0.47 6.15
CA SER A 102 14.59 1.35 5.00
C SER A 102 15.43 2.57 5.36
N ILE A 103 16.39 2.86 4.50
CA ILE A 103 17.20 4.08 4.52
C ILE A 103 16.89 4.84 3.21
N PRO A 104 16.50 6.11 3.27
CA PRO A 104 16.17 6.87 2.07
C PRO A 104 17.41 7.07 1.19
N LEU A 105 17.19 7.11 -0.12
CA LEU A 105 18.24 7.45 -1.08
C LEU A 105 18.65 8.91 -0.93
N GLU A 106 17.66 9.77 -0.68
CA GLU A 106 17.84 11.18 -0.41
C GLU A 106 17.11 11.55 0.87
N GLY A 107 17.68 12.49 1.66
CA GLY A 107 17.10 12.91 2.92
C GLY A 107 17.81 12.34 4.14
N LYS A 108 17.35 12.76 5.32
CA LYS A 108 17.97 12.42 6.61
C LYS A 108 17.12 11.52 7.50
N ALA A 109 15.82 11.49 7.27
CA ALA A 109 14.89 10.77 8.13
C ALA A 109 14.65 9.33 7.64
N CYS A 110 14.99 8.36 8.48
CA CYS A 110 14.80 6.93 8.20
C CYS A 110 13.41 6.40 8.58
N ASN A 111 12.41 7.27 8.75
CA ASN A 111 11.06 6.88 9.14
C ASN A 111 10.23 6.60 7.90
N PHE A 112 10.20 5.34 7.48
CA PHE A 112 9.35 4.91 6.36
C PHE A 112 7.99 4.45 6.85
N LEU A 113 6.97 4.77 6.05
CA LEU A 113 5.60 4.32 6.23
C LEU A 113 5.13 3.55 4.99
N PHE A 114 4.29 2.57 5.25
CA PHE A 114 3.46 1.92 4.24
C PHE A 114 2.00 2.02 4.68
N PHE A 115 1.15 2.60 3.83
CA PHE A 115 -0.27 2.76 4.12
C PHE A 115 -1.10 2.78 2.85
N GLU A 116 -2.38 2.54 3.00
CA GLU A 116 -3.38 2.68 1.96
C GLU A 116 -4.07 4.04 2.06
N SER A 117 -4.13 4.74 0.93
CA SER A 117 -4.96 5.92 0.75
C SER A 117 -6.15 5.59 -0.15
N ASN A 118 -7.12 6.50 -0.27
CA ASN A 118 -8.26 6.31 -1.19
C ASN A 118 -7.87 6.22 -2.67
N LYS A 119 -6.65 6.58 -3.04
CA LYS A 119 -6.19 6.55 -4.45
C LYS A 119 -5.15 5.47 -4.73
N ALA A 120 -4.29 5.16 -3.77
CA ALA A 120 -3.18 4.23 -3.97
C ALA A 120 -2.61 3.74 -2.64
N PHE A 121 -1.83 2.67 -2.69
CA PHE A 121 -0.90 2.33 -1.61
C PHE A 121 0.34 3.21 -1.72
N VAL A 122 0.85 3.65 -0.59
CA VAL A 122 1.97 4.57 -0.51
C VAL A 122 3.09 3.95 0.32
N PHE A 123 4.31 4.00 -0.20
CA PHE A 123 5.53 3.64 0.51
C PHE A 123 6.55 4.78 0.40
N GLY A 124 7.02 5.28 1.52
CA GLY A 124 8.00 6.36 1.53
C GLY A 124 8.38 6.85 2.92
N SER A 125 9.38 7.70 2.99
CA SER A 125 9.72 8.39 4.23
C SER A 125 8.69 9.45 4.58
N ILE A 126 8.45 9.65 5.87
CA ILE A 126 7.50 10.67 6.35
C ILE A 126 7.82 12.04 5.77
N GLU A 127 9.09 12.43 5.76
CA GLU A 127 9.55 13.71 5.21
C GLU A 127 9.17 13.87 3.73
N SER A 128 9.41 12.84 2.91
CA SER A 128 9.09 12.87 1.48
C SER A 128 7.59 12.84 1.22
N ILE A 129 6.82 12.16 2.04
CA ILE A 129 5.35 12.13 1.94
C ILE A 129 4.78 13.51 2.21
N PHE A 130 5.26 14.22 3.23
CA PHE A 130 4.85 15.59 3.49
C PHE A 130 5.22 16.54 2.35
N LYS A 131 6.44 16.45 1.86
CA LYS A 131 6.91 17.26 0.73
C LYS A 131 6.09 17.01 -0.53
N TYR A 132 5.81 15.74 -0.84
CA TYR A 132 4.98 15.35 -1.97
C TYR A 132 3.57 15.96 -1.89
N ASN A 133 2.96 15.96 -0.72
CA ASN A 133 1.64 16.55 -0.51
C ASN A 133 1.65 18.08 -0.63
N ILE A 134 2.72 18.72 -0.21
CA ILE A 134 2.89 20.18 -0.36
C ILE A 134 3.07 20.55 -1.83
N ASP A 135 3.95 19.85 -2.53
CA ASP A 135 4.26 20.12 -3.94
C ASP A 135 3.09 19.80 -4.88
N SER A 136 2.27 18.80 -4.55
CA SER A 136 1.06 18.45 -5.31
C SER A 136 -0.13 19.38 -5.07
N GLY A 137 0.00 20.38 -4.22
CA GLY A 137 -1.03 21.40 -3.98
C GLY A 137 -2.20 20.95 -3.10
N ASN A 138 -2.20 19.72 -2.63
CA ASN A 138 -3.30 19.20 -1.80
C ASN A 138 -3.39 19.81 -0.40
N LEU A 139 -2.31 20.44 0.09
CA LEU A 139 -2.31 21.17 1.36
C LEU A 139 -2.49 22.68 1.20
N ASN A 140 -2.29 23.22 -0.02
CA ASN A 140 -2.45 24.66 -0.25
C ASN A 140 -3.92 25.10 -0.26
N ASP A 141 -4.87 24.20 -0.50
CA ASP A 141 -6.30 24.54 -0.45
C ASP A 141 -6.83 24.67 0.98
N ALA A 142 -6.21 24.01 1.95
CA ALA A 142 -6.60 24.14 3.36
C ALA A 142 -6.16 25.48 3.97
N SER A 143 -5.07 26.09 3.46
CA SER A 143 -4.60 27.39 3.94
C SER A 143 -5.28 28.60 3.29
N LYS A 144 -6.02 28.39 2.21
CA LYS A 144 -6.78 29.46 1.53
C LYS A 144 -8.18 29.68 2.11
N ASN A 145 -8.62 28.82 3.01
CA ASN A 145 -9.92 28.92 3.67
C ASN A 145 -9.83 29.44 5.12
N VAL A 146 -8.78 30.13 5.44
CA VAL A 146 -8.65 30.87 6.69
C VAL A 146 -8.72 32.36 6.41
#